data_aa4ae765908751ac80108ea0c49541c4
#
_entry.id   aa4ae765908751ac80108ea0c49541c4
#
_cell.length_a   1.000
_cell.length_b   1.000
_cell.length_c   1.000
_cell.angle_alpha   90.00
_cell.angle_beta   90.00
_cell.angle_gamma   90.00
#
_symmetry.space_group_name_H-M   'P 1'
#
loop_
_entity.id
_entity.type
_entity.pdbx_description
1 polymer ?
#
loop_
_entity_poly.entity_id
_entity_poly.type
_entity_poly.pdbx_seq_one_letter_code
_entity_poly.pdbx_strand_id
1 'polypeptide(L)'
;MTRSFSKLFIFIAALTLTAFFYSSCKSKKSITPQKEVPNEAPMAVETPKSLEREKLLDTDNDGIIDEKDNCPDEKGLASNDGCPKVDAKAFNYKNIQFEFNSSVLKTSSYPILDAIALQMKNSVETRFQLNGHSSAEGSDERNMMLSVDRANAVKAYLVNNGIRNSNLITKGYGEAKPIVANSTEANKALNRRVEIKGF
;
A
#
# COMPACT_ATOMS: atom_id res chain seq x y z
N MET A 1 2.23 -59.60 -14.59
CA MET A 1 2.44 -59.99 -13.18
C MET A 1 2.65 -58.68 -12.42
N THR A 2 1.59 -58.14 -11.85
CA THR A 2 1.24 -58.04 -10.40
C THR A 2 2.25 -57.23 -9.62
N ARG A 3 1.93 -56.18 -8.88
CA ARG A 3 0.79 -55.88 -7.97
C ARG A 3 0.78 -54.41 -7.57
N SER A 4 -0.43 -53.89 -7.55
CA SER A 4 -0.91 -52.76 -6.80
C SER A 4 -0.56 -52.80 -5.31
N PHE A 5 -0.20 -51.66 -4.70
CA PHE A 5 -0.40 -51.42 -3.27
C PHE A 5 -0.90 -50.02 -3.05
N SER A 6 -2.21 -49.95 -2.86
CA SER A 6 -2.94 -48.87 -2.24
C SER A 6 -2.55 -48.80 -0.75
N LYS A 7 -2.18 -47.60 -0.25
CA LYS A 7 -2.17 -47.32 1.19
C LYS A 7 -3.05 -46.10 1.46
N LEU A 8 -4.25 -46.41 1.84
CA LEU A 8 -5.26 -45.58 2.46
C LEU A 8 -4.76 -45.18 3.86
N PHE A 9 -4.46 -43.90 4.06
CA PHE A 9 -4.26 -43.35 5.42
C PHE A 9 -5.54 -42.60 5.83
N ILE A 10 -6.28 -43.26 6.71
CA ILE A 10 -7.41 -42.70 7.45
C ILE A 10 -6.79 -41.92 8.63
N PHE A 11 -6.93 -40.57 8.64
CA PHE A 11 -6.69 -39.79 9.83
C PHE A 11 -8.01 -39.45 10.50
N ILE A 12 -8.16 -40.02 11.70
CA ILE A 12 -9.26 -39.82 12.64
C ILE A 12 -9.12 -38.40 13.21
N ALA A 13 -10.14 -37.58 13.00
CA ALA A 13 -10.26 -36.26 13.62
C ALA A 13 -10.71 -36.42 15.08
N ALA A 14 -9.86 -36.09 16.03
CA ALA A 14 -10.23 -35.92 17.43
C ALA A 14 -10.76 -34.49 17.64
N LEU A 15 -12.07 -34.42 17.86
CA LEU A 15 -12.82 -33.21 18.21
C LEU A 15 -12.64 -32.93 19.71
N THR A 16 -11.82 -31.95 20.08
CA THR A 16 -11.76 -31.47 21.48
C THR A 16 -12.59 -30.20 21.61
N LEU A 17 -13.72 -30.38 22.27
CA LEU A 17 -14.68 -29.34 22.67
C LEU A 17 -14.15 -28.65 23.93
N THR A 18 -13.60 -27.43 23.83
CA THR A 18 -13.26 -26.59 24.97
C THR A 18 -14.41 -25.61 25.26
N ALA A 19 -15.14 -25.87 26.32
CA ALA A 19 -16.18 -24.98 26.85
C ALA A 19 -15.54 -23.77 27.55
N PHE A 20 -15.80 -22.57 27.03
CA PHE A 20 -15.48 -21.32 27.71
C PHE A 20 -16.60 -20.96 28.68
N PHE A 21 -16.29 -21.00 29.98
CA PHE A 21 -17.19 -20.52 31.06
C PHE A 21 -17.24 -18.98 31.04
N TYR A 22 -18.39 -18.43 30.72
CA TYR A 22 -18.68 -17.02 30.97
C TYR A 22 -18.98 -16.82 32.45
N SER A 23 -18.09 -16.19 33.19
CA SER A 23 -18.33 -15.72 34.55
C SER A 23 -19.02 -14.35 34.49
N SER A 24 -20.33 -14.36 34.81
CA SER A 24 -21.16 -13.17 34.95
C SER A 24 -21.00 -12.61 36.35
N CYS A 25 -20.29 -11.47 36.49
CA CYS A 25 -20.22 -10.73 37.75
C CYS A 25 -21.43 -9.79 37.85
N LYS A 26 -22.45 -10.17 38.64
CA LYS A 26 -23.54 -9.30 39.06
C LYS A 26 -23.06 -8.43 40.22
N SER A 27 -22.92 -7.12 39.98
CA SER A 27 -22.71 -6.14 41.04
C SER A 27 -24.07 -5.73 41.64
N LYS A 28 -24.22 -5.96 42.94
CA LYS A 28 -25.39 -5.58 43.71
C LYS A 28 -25.39 -4.09 44.01
N LYS A 29 -26.49 -3.41 43.69
CA LYS A 29 -26.82 -2.07 44.18
C LYS A 29 -27.07 -2.16 45.70
N SER A 30 -26.38 -1.32 46.44
CA SER A 30 -26.72 -1.01 47.85
C SER A 30 -27.40 0.38 47.87
N ILE A 31 -28.63 0.40 48.39
CA ILE A 31 -29.41 1.59 48.63
C ILE A 31 -29.31 1.86 50.13
N THR A 32 -29.01 3.06 50.53
CA THR A 32 -29.47 3.69 51.79
C THR A 32 -28.97 5.11 51.98
N PRO A 33 -29.58 5.94 52.88
CA PRO A 33 -30.70 6.80 52.53
C PRO A 33 -30.32 8.30 52.68
N GLN A 34 -31.23 9.14 52.21
CA GLN A 34 -31.22 10.61 52.31
C GLN A 34 -30.99 11.14 53.72
N LYS A 35 -30.22 12.27 53.78
CA LYS A 35 -30.40 13.27 54.83
C LYS A 35 -30.38 14.66 54.21
N GLU A 36 -31.36 15.40 54.66
CA GLU A 36 -31.91 16.69 54.34
C GLU A 36 -30.92 17.83 54.06
N VAL A 37 -31.39 18.73 53.15
CA VAL A 37 -30.97 20.08 52.83
C VAL A 37 -31.15 21.02 54.04
N PRO A 38 -30.26 22.07 54.23
CA PRO A 38 -30.78 23.36 53.88
C PRO A 38 -29.73 24.36 53.25
N ASN A 39 -30.31 25.16 52.42
CA ASN A 39 -30.14 26.60 52.28
C ASN A 39 -29.08 27.17 51.33
N GLU A 40 -29.63 27.86 50.41
CA GLU A 40 -29.25 28.83 49.42
C GLU A 40 -27.99 29.67 49.69
N ALA A 41 -27.15 29.77 48.65
CA ALA A 41 -26.35 30.95 48.35
C ALA A 41 -26.30 31.16 46.82
N PRO A 42 -26.16 32.38 46.31
CA PRO A 42 -26.67 32.81 45.00
C PRO A 42 -25.88 32.26 43.83
N MET A 43 -26.61 31.99 42.73
CA MET A 43 -26.07 31.66 41.42
C MET A 43 -25.06 32.66 40.96
N ALA A 44 -23.80 32.29 40.92
CA ALA A 44 -22.85 32.84 39.97
C ALA A 44 -23.23 32.36 38.58
N VAL A 45 -23.73 33.26 37.76
CA VAL A 45 -23.90 33.03 36.31
C VAL A 45 -22.53 32.78 35.74
N GLU A 46 -22.14 31.51 35.56
CA GLU A 46 -21.00 31.19 34.72
C GLU A 46 -21.40 31.54 33.30
N THR A 47 -20.82 32.63 32.80
CA THR A 47 -20.80 32.97 31.38
C THR A 47 -20.30 31.75 30.62
N PRO A 48 -20.97 31.34 29.53
CA PRO A 48 -20.45 30.24 28.70
C PRO A 48 -19.06 30.65 28.22
N LYS A 49 -18.04 29.90 28.70
CA LYS A 49 -16.68 29.97 28.21
C LYS A 49 -16.80 29.78 26.70
N SER A 50 -16.57 30.87 25.96
CA SER A 50 -16.51 30.81 24.50
C SER A 50 -15.59 29.64 24.14
N LEU A 51 -16.13 28.67 23.44
CA LEU A 51 -15.34 27.67 22.74
C LEU A 51 -14.48 28.47 21.74
N GLU A 52 -13.28 28.85 22.18
CA GLU A 52 -12.23 29.20 21.24
C GLU A 52 -12.08 27.99 20.35
N ARG A 53 -12.61 28.13 19.13
CA ARG A 53 -12.39 27.18 18.07
C ARG A 53 -10.88 27.18 17.86
N GLU A 54 -10.16 26.19 18.42
CA GLU A 54 -8.75 25.98 18.10
C GLU A 54 -8.61 26.09 16.59
N LYS A 55 -7.89 27.11 16.17
CA LYS A 55 -7.61 27.33 14.75
C LYS A 55 -6.68 26.19 14.34
N LEU A 56 -7.27 25.12 13.83
CA LEU A 56 -6.52 23.98 13.30
C LEU A 56 -5.58 24.51 12.21
N LEU A 57 -4.33 24.13 12.30
CA LEU A 57 -3.29 24.54 11.36
C LEU A 57 -3.60 23.96 9.98
N ASP A 58 -3.49 24.78 8.95
CA ASP A 58 -3.61 24.46 7.54
C ASP A 58 -2.52 25.29 6.84
N THR A 59 -1.35 24.68 6.68
CA THR A 59 -0.10 25.38 6.34
C THR A 59 -0.11 25.87 4.91
N ASP A 60 -0.64 25.08 3.96
CA ASP A 60 -0.68 25.43 2.54
C ASP A 60 -1.98 26.12 2.11
N ASN A 61 -2.99 26.16 2.99
CA ASN A 61 -4.29 26.78 2.78
C ASN A 61 -5.09 26.12 1.62
N ASP A 62 -5.14 24.78 1.60
CA ASP A 62 -5.97 24.02 0.66
C ASP A 62 -7.35 23.64 1.25
N GLY A 63 -7.58 23.90 2.53
CA GLY A 63 -8.81 23.64 3.27
C GLY A 63 -8.78 22.32 4.04
N ILE A 64 -7.64 21.63 4.09
CA ILE A 64 -7.41 20.43 4.86
C ILE A 64 -6.41 20.78 5.96
N ILE A 65 -6.72 20.39 7.19
CA ILE A 65 -5.83 20.67 8.32
C ILE A 65 -4.61 19.74 8.26
N ASP A 66 -3.43 20.24 8.64
CA ASP A 66 -2.15 19.53 8.61
C ASP A 66 -2.21 18.12 9.22
N GLU A 67 -3.04 17.93 10.25
CA GLU A 67 -3.23 16.65 10.94
C GLU A 67 -3.93 15.59 10.06
N LYS A 68 -4.65 16.03 9.02
CA LYS A 68 -5.39 15.17 8.05
C LYS A 68 -4.85 15.29 6.64
N ASP A 69 -3.78 16.06 6.47
CA ASP A 69 -3.13 16.32 5.21
C ASP A 69 -1.85 15.47 5.09
N ASN A 70 -1.77 14.67 4.04
CA ASN A 70 -0.58 13.88 3.74
C ASN A 70 0.54 14.72 3.08
N CYS A 71 0.22 15.94 2.62
CA CYS A 71 1.16 16.86 1.97
C CYS A 71 0.99 18.30 2.52
N PRO A 72 1.20 18.56 3.83
CA PRO A 72 0.80 19.81 4.49
C PRO A 72 1.47 21.08 3.95
N ASP A 73 2.50 20.96 3.13
CA ASP A 73 3.25 22.05 2.51
C ASP A 73 2.89 22.27 1.02
N GLU A 74 2.03 21.42 0.43
CA GLU A 74 1.72 21.41 -1.02
C GLU A 74 0.22 21.29 -1.27
N LYS A 75 -0.43 22.37 -1.70
CA LYS A 75 -1.89 22.42 -1.97
C LYS A 75 -2.38 21.26 -2.82
N GLY A 76 -3.35 20.55 -2.30
CA GLY A 76 -3.93 19.41 -2.96
C GLY A 76 -5.45 19.39 -2.99
N LEU A 77 -6.03 18.23 -2.98
CA LEU A 77 -7.48 18.03 -3.03
C LEU A 77 -7.91 17.10 -1.89
N ALA A 78 -9.06 17.39 -1.27
CA ALA A 78 -9.65 16.52 -0.25
C ALA A 78 -9.87 15.07 -0.74
N SER A 79 -10.12 14.88 -2.05
CA SER A 79 -10.23 13.54 -2.66
C SER A 79 -8.91 12.79 -2.76
N ASN A 80 -7.81 13.40 -2.37
CA ASN A 80 -6.44 12.91 -2.45
C ASN A 80 -5.68 13.17 -1.15
N ASP A 81 -6.41 13.25 -0.04
CA ASP A 81 -5.88 13.45 1.32
C ASP A 81 -4.90 14.63 1.39
N GLY A 82 -5.23 15.76 0.74
CA GLY A 82 -4.43 16.98 0.74
C GLY A 82 -3.26 17.03 -0.24
N CYS A 83 -2.99 15.96 -0.98
CA CYS A 83 -1.87 15.99 -1.92
C CYS A 83 -2.26 16.46 -3.32
N PRO A 84 -1.36 17.17 -4.05
CA PRO A 84 -1.57 17.51 -5.45
C PRO A 84 -1.62 16.27 -6.33
N LYS A 85 -2.43 16.29 -7.40
CA LYS A 85 -2.40 15.22 -8.40
C LYS A 85 -1.22 15.41 -9.32
N VAL A 86 -0.49 14.32 -9.56
CA VAL A 86 0.70 14.28 -10.43
C VAL A 86 0.41 13.55 -11.74
N ASP A 87 1.07 13.97 -12.83
CA ASP A 87 1.02 13.25 -14.12
C ASP A 87 1.86 11.97 -14.02
N ALA A 88 1.33 10.84 -14.46
CA ALA A 88 2.03 9.56 -14.48
C ALA A 88 3.30 9.57 -15.36
N LYS A 89 3.46 10.54 -16.25
CA LYS A 89 4.70 10.75 -17.01
C LYS A 89 5.89 11.13 -16.13
N ALA A 90 5.63 11.62 -14.91
CA ALA A 90 6.65 12.01 -13.94
C ALA A 90 7.26 10.84 -13.15
N PHE A 91 6.76 9.61 -13.31
CA PHE A 91 7.26 8.46 -12.53
C PHE A 91 8.74 8.17 -12.82
N ASN A 92 9.55 8.22 -11.76
CA ASN A 92 10.96 7.87 -11.85
C ASN A 92 11.17 6.37 -11.57
N TYR A 93 11.13 5.55 -12.62
CA TYR A 93 11.33 4.09 -12.54
C TYR A 93 12.78 3.63 -12.76
N LYS A 94 13.73 4.57 -13.00
CA LYS A 94 15.11 4.24 -13.41
C LYS A 94 15.90 3.44 -12.38
N ASN A 95 15.50 3.44 -11.14
CA ASN A 95 16.22 2.80 -10.04
C ASN A 95 15.55 1.52 -9.52
N ILE A 96 14.49 1.03 -10.16
CA ILE A 96 13.92 -0.27 -9.82
C ILE A 96 14.89 -1.36 -10.27
N GLN A 97 15.51 -2.05 -9.33
CA GLN A 97 16.51 -3.06 -9.56
C GLN A 97 16.03 -4.46 -9.16
N PHE A 98 16.56 -5.47 -9.85
CA PHE A 98 16.28 -6.86 -9.60
C PHE A 98 17.56 -7.61 -9.28
N GLU A 99 17.44 -8.74 -8.61
CA GLU A 99 18.56 -9.66 -8.44
C GLU A 99 19.02 -10.20 -9.81
N PHE A 100 20.29 -10.63 -9.86
CA PHE A 100 20.89 -11.10 -11.12
C PHE A 100 20.05 -12.27 -11.69
N ASN A 101 19.73 -12.19 -12.97
CA ASN A 101 18.98 -13.20 -13.73
C ASN A 101 17.64 -13.61 -13.05
N SER A 102 16.99 -12.65 -12.37
CA SER A 102 15.81 -12.87 -11.52
C SER A 102 14.78 -11.75 -11.70
N SER A 103 13.55 -12.02 -11.26
CA SER A 103 12.48 -11.04 -11.05
C SER A 103 12.33 -10.62 -9.59
N VAL A 104 13.19 -11.11 -8.69
CA VAL A 104 13.20 -10.70 -7.29
C VAL A 104 13.71 -9.26 -7.18
N LEU A 105 12.91 -8.40 -6.56
CA LEU A 105 13.25 -7.01 -6.32
C LEU A 105 14.39 -6.89 -5.29
N LYS A 106 15.38 -6.05 -5.58
CA LYS A 106 16.38 -5.68 -4.58
C LYS A 106 15.78 -4.80 -3.49
N THR A 107 16.28 -4.93 -2.28
CA THR A 107 15.83 -4.15 -1.12
C THR A 107 15.91 -2.65 -1.36
N SER A 108 16.93 -2.20 -2.13
CA SER A 108 17.10 -0.78 -2.53
C SER A 108 15.96 -0.23 -3.39
N SER A 109 15.13 -1.08 -3.98
CA SER A 109 14.00 -0.66 -4.81
C SER A 109 12.73 -0.37 -4.01
N TYR A 110 12.61 -0.84 -2.78
CA TYR A 110 11.38 -0.69 -2.00
C TYR A 110 11.00 0.77 -1.70
N PRO A 111 11.93 1.65 -1.24
CA PRO A 111 11.57 3.05 -1.01
C PRO A 111 11.11 3.76 -2.30
N ILE A 112 11.67 3.37 -3.45
CA ILE A 112 11.30 3.93 -4.75
C ILE A 112 9.90 3.48 -5.14
N LEU A 113 9.58 2.19 -4.92
CA LEU A 113 8.27 1.62 -5.20
C LEU A 113 7.19 2.17 -4.26
N ASP A 114 7.54 2.50 -3.01
CA ASP A 114 6.63 3.17 -2.07
C ASP A 114 6.27 4.57 -2.55
N ALA A 115 7.28 5.35 -2.98
CA ALA A 115 7.07 6.67 -3.58
C ALA A 115 6.22 6.59 -4.86
N ILE A 116 6.46 5.59 -5.71
CA ILE A 116 5.64 5.35 -6.91
C ILE A 116 4.20 4.99 -6.53
N ALA A 117 3.99 4.15 -5.53
CA ALA A 117 2.65 3.80 -5.07
C ALA A 117 1.88 5.04 -4.56
N LEU A 118 2.55 5.91 -3.81
CA LEU A 118 1.99 7.19 -3.37
C LEU A 118 1.64 8.09 -4.57
N GLN A 119 2.57 8.27 -5.50
CA GLN A 119 2.33 9.05 -6.72
C GLN A 119 1.16 8.48 -7.55
N MET A 120 1.02 7.15 -7.66
CA MET A 120 -0.11 6.53 -8.35
C MET A 120 -1.46 6.82 -7.68
N LYS A 121 -1.51 6.83 -6.34
CA LYS A 121 -2.72 7.20 -5.60
C LYS A 121 -3.13 8.65 -5.88
N ASN A 122 -2.15 9.53 -6.05
CA ASN A 122 -2.31 10.97 -6.27
C ASN A 122 -2.41 11.33 -7.76
N SER A 123 -2.25 10.36 -8.66
CA SER A 123 -2.27 10.59 -10.11
C SER A 123 -3.67 10.91 -10.65
N VAL A 124 -3.73 11.66 -11.74
CA VAL A 124 -4.95 11.88 -12.52
C VAL A 124 -5.36 10.63 -13.29
N GLU A 125 -4.39 9.80 -13.68
CA GLU A 125 -4.61 8.52 -14.31
C GLU A 125 -5.02 7.48 -13.26
N THR A 126 -6.02 6.69 -13.62
CA THR A 126 -6.52 5.62 -12.75
C THR A 126 -6.04 4.24 -13.19
N ARG A 127 -5.42 4.13 -14.37
CA ARG A 127 -4.91 2.87 -14.94
C ARG A 127 -3.48 3.02 -15.39
N PHE A 128 -2.67 1.99 -15.13
CA PHE A 128 -1.24 2.01 -15.41
C PHE A 128 -0.79 0.72 -16.10
N GLN A 129 0.09 0.86 -17.08
CA GLN A 129 0.75 -0.25 -17.74
C GLN A 129 2.18 -0.36 -17.23
N LEU A 130 2.55 -1.55 -16.75
CA LEU A 130 3.87 -1.91 -16.27
C LEU A 130 4.59 -2.67 -17.38
N ASN A 131 5.57 -2.05 -18.00
CA ASN A 131 6.31 -2.57 -19.14
C ASN A 131 7.65 -3.14 -18.65
N GLY A 132 7.78 -4.46 -18.64
CA GLY A 132 9.01 -5.14 -18.24
C GLY A 132 9.97 -5.28 -19.42
N HIS A 133 11.27 -5.13 -19.13
CA HIS A 133 12.36 -5.26 -20.09
C HIS A 133 13.50 -6.11 -19.53
N SER A 134 14.28 -6.72 -20.41
CA SER A 134 15.51 -7.44 -20.10
C SER A 134 16.69 -6.83 -20.86
N SER A 135 17.90 -7.22 -20.47
CA SER A 135 19.11 -7.08 -21.27
C SER A 135 19.19 -8.24 -22.29
N ALA A 136 19.98 -8.05 -23.33
CA ALA A 136 20.24 -9.07 -24.36
C ALA A 136 21.24 -10.13 -23.84
N GLU A 137 20.78 -10.99 -22.94
CA GLU A 137 21.54 -12.09 -22.34
C GLU A 137 20.65 -13.32 -22.26
N GLY A 138 21.01 -14.41 -22.93
CA GLY A 138 20.23 -15.63 -23.03
C GLY A 138 19.38 -15.69 -24.29
N SER A 139 18.32 -16.52 -24.29
CA SER A 139 17.42 -16.61 -25.45
C SER A 139 16.27 -15.58 -25.36
N ASP A 140 15.70 -15.25 -26.52
CA ASP A 140 14.56 -14.34 -26.64
C ASP A 140 13.37 -14.79 -25.77
N GLU A 141 13.08 -16.09 -25.75
CA GLU A 141 11.98 -16.66 -24.98
C GLU A 141 12.22 -16.46 -23.47
N ARG A 142 13.46 -16.71 -23.00
CA ARG A 142 13.82 -16.49 -21.61
C ARG A 142 13.74 -15.01 -21.24
N ASN A 143 14.24 -14.14 -22.09
CA ASN A 143 14.19 -12.70 -21.89
C ASN A 143 12.76 -12.17 -21.88
N MET A 144 11.89 -12.71 -22.74
CA MET A 144 10.46 -12.41 -22.72
C MET A 144 9.83 -12.83 -21.40
N MET A 145 10.00 -14.07 -20.95
CA MET A 145 9.47 -14.55 -19.66
C MET A 145 9.97 -13.69 -18.49
N LEU A 146 11.29 -13.44 -18.43
CA LEU A 146 11.89 -12.65 -17.35
C LEU A 146 11.35 -11.22 -17.30
N SER A 147 11.08 -10.61 -18.46
CA SER A 147 10.50 -9.27 -18.54
C SER A 147 9.06 -9.25 -18.02
N VAL A 148 8.24 -10.26 -18.33
CA VAL A 148 6.88 -10.42 -17.78
C VAL A 148 6.93 -10.63 -16.27
N ASP A 149 7.81 -11.49 -15.78
CA ASP A 149 7.96 -11.79 -14.35
C ASP A 149 8.38 -10.55 -13.56
N ARG A 150 9.27 -9.72 -14.09
CA ARG A 150 9.65 -8.43 -13.50
C ARG A 150 8.47 -7.47 -13.39
N ALA A 151 7.70 -7.32 -14.47
CA ALA A 151 6.49 -6.51 -14.45
C ALA A 151 5.47 -7.01 -13.42
N ASN A 152 5.31 -8.33 -13.31
CA ASN A 152 4.43 -8.95 -12.31
C ASN A 152 4.93 -8.76 -10.87
N ALA A 153 6.24 -8.81 -10.63
CA ALA A 153 6.82 -8.55 -9.31
C ALA A 153 6.54 -7.11 -8.85
N VAL A 154 6.74 -6.13 -9.74
CA VAL A 154 6.38 -4.73 -9.46
C VAL A 154 4.87 -4.58 -9.23
N LYS A 155 4.03 -5.22 -10.06
CA LYS A 155 2.57 -5.23 -9.88
C LYS A 155 2.18 -5.76 -8.50
N ALA A 156 2.72 -6.91 -8.10
CA ALA A 156 2.42 -7.52 -6.80
C ALA A 156 2.79 -6.57 -5.65
N TYR A 157 3.93 -5.90 -5.75
CA TYR A 157 4.35 -4.91 -4.76
C TYR A 157 3.35 -3.74 -4.66
N LEU A 158 2.99 -3.14 -5.80
CA LEU A 158 2.05 -2.01 -5.85
C LEU A 158 0.66 -2.38 -5.33
N VAL A 159 0.18 -3.60 -5.63
CA VAL A 159 -1.09 -4.11 -5.09
C VAL A 159 -1.03 -4.24 -3.57
N ASN A 160 0.07 -4.76 -3.02
CA ASN A 160 0.26 -4.86 -1.57
C ASN A 160 0.34 -3.48 -0.90
N ASN A 161 0.73 -2.45 -1.65
CA ASN A 161 0.73 -1.05 -1.22
C ASN A 161 -0.58 -0.30 -1.56
N GLY A 162 -1.67 -1.02 -1.82
CA GLY A 162 -3.02 -0.46 -1.92
C GLY A 162 -3.45 0.00 -3.33
N ILE A 163 -2.66 -0.23 -4.37
CA ILE A 163 -3.11 0.02 -5.75
C ILE A 163 -4.03 -1.13 -6.20
N ARG A 164 -5.20 -0.80 -6.76
CA ARG A 164 -6.15 -1.81 -7.21
C ARG A 164 -5.56 -2.66 -8.34
N ASN A 165 -5.65 -3.99 -8.22
CA ASN A 165 -5.14 -4.93 -9.23
C ASN A 165 -5.74 -4.68 -10.63
N SER A 166 -7.03 -4.27 -10.71
CA SER A 166 -7.72 -3.93 -11.96
C SER A 166 -7.13 -2.71 -12.68
N ASN A 167 -6.42 -1.85 -11.95
CA ASN A 167 -5.80 -0.65 -12.48
C ASN A 167 -4.41 -0.89 -13.07
N LEU A 168 -3.86 -2.11 -12.88
CA LEU A 168 -2.50 -2.45 -13.29
C LEU A 168 -2.48 -3.53 -14.37
N ILE A 169 -1.93 -3.19 -15.54
CA ILE A 169 -1.70 -4.11 -16.66
C ILE A 169 -0.22 -4.36 -16.80
N THR A 170 0.20 -5.61 -16.90
CA THR A 170 1.60 -6.00 -17.13
C THR A 170 1.83 -6.37 -18.59
N LYS A 171 3.00 -5.99 -19.13
CA LYS A 171 3.45 -6.38 -20.46
C LYS A 171 4.96 -6.58 -20.46
N GLY A 172 5.41 -7.72 -21.01
CA GLY A 172 6.82 -7.98 -21.29
C GLY A 172 7.20 -7.56 -22.68
N TYR A 173 8.43 -7.12 -22.83
CA TYR A 173 9.06 -6.78 -24.10
C TYR A 173 10.37 -7.54 -24.35
N GLY A 174 10.80 -8.36 -23.38
CA GLY A 174 12.10 -9.02 -23.48
C GLY A 174 13.20 -7.98 -23.67
N GLU A 175 14.12 -8.26 -24.58
CA GLU A 175 15.21 -7.37 -24.98
C GLU A 175 14.88 -6.48 -26.17
N ALA A 176 13.68 -6.60 -26.76
CA ALA A 176 13.32 -5.94 -28.02
C ALA A 176 13.28 -4.41 -27.96
N LYS A 177 13.25 -3.81 -26.76
CA LYS A 177 13.19 -2.35 -26.57
C LYS A 177 14.27 -1.85 -25.61
N PRO A 178 15.56 -1.90 -26.01
CA PRO A 178 16.63 -1.36 -25.21
C PRO A 178 16.58 0.17 -25.19
N ILE A 179 16.94 0.80 -24.05
CA ILE A 179 17.15 2.26 -23.97
C ILE A 179 18.59 2.67 -24.22
N VAL A 180 19.52 1.73 -24.08
CA VAL A 180 20.94 1.88 -24.37
C VAL A 180 21.47 0.60 -24.99
N ALA A 181 22.59 0.68 -25.75
CA ALA A 181 23.21 -0.52 -26.29
C ALA A 181 23.63 -1.50 -25.19
N ASN A 182 23.46 -2.82 -25.42
CA ASN A 182 23.81 -3.89 -24.45
C ASN A 182 25.33 -4.18 -24.44
N SER A 183 26.18 -3.18 -24.55
CA SER A 183 27.63 -3.34 -24.73
C SER A 183 28.40 -3.47 -23.41
N THR A 184 27.91 -2.91 -22.32
CA THR A 184 28.55 -2.94 -21.00
C THR A 184 27.58 -3.44 -19.94
N GLU A 185 28.08 -3.94 -18.81
CA GLU A 185 27.23 -4.37 -17.72
C GLU A 185 26.37 -3.20 -17.15
N ALA A 186 26.96 -1.99 -17.10
CA ALA A 186 26.22 -0.79 -16.70
C ALA A 186 25.02 -0.52 -17.63
N ASN A 187 25.21 -0.62 -18.93
CA ASN A 187 24.16 -0.45 -19.93
C ASN A 187 23.10 -1.56 -19.85
N LYS A 188 23.54 -2.82 -19.69
CA LYS A 188 22.64 -3.95 -19.49
C LYS A 188 21.77 -3.76 -18.23
N ALA A 189 22.37 -3.24 -17.14
CA ALA A 189 21.62 -2.92 -15.92
C ALA A 189 20.52 -1.87 -16.16
N LEU A 190 20.74 -0.87 -17.01
CA LEU A 190 19.74 0.11 -17.41
C LEU A 190 18.61 -0.52 -18.25
N ASN A 191 18.93 -1.51 -19.06
CA ASN A 191 17.93 -2.23 -19.86
C ASN A 191 17.07 -3.18 -19.01
N ARG A 192 17.59 -3.71 -17.89
CA ARG A 192 16.85 -4.53 -16.91
C ARG A 192 15.94 -3.66 -16.04
N ARG A 193 14.81 -3.23 -16.57
CA ARG A 193 13.92 -2.25 -15.93
C ARG A 193 12.44 -2.59 -16.09
N VAL A 194 11.62 -1.90 -15.33
CA VAL A 194 10.16 -1.83 -15.52
C VAL A 194 9.76 -0.37 -15.68
N GLU A 195 9.16 -0.03 -16.81
CA GLU A 195 8.60 1.29 -17.09
C GLU A 195 7.13 1.33 -16.69
N ILE A 196 6.67 2.48 -16.19
CA ILE A 196 5.31 2.70 -15.76
C ILE A 196 4.69 3.79 -16.61
N LYS A 197 3.54 3.50 -17.22
CA LYS A 197 2.81 4.43 -18.06
C LYS A 197 1.35 4.48 -17.63
N GLY A 198 0.85 5.68 -17.30
CA GLY A 198 -0.56 5.95 -17.07
C GLY A 198 -1.37 6.09 -18.37
N PHE A 199 -2.69 5.80 -18.32
CA PHE A 199 -3.64 5.94 -19.44
C PHE A 199 -5.11 5.95 -18.97
#